data_044d3b0f6c5d123c9ffe2d87e531d097
#
_entry.id   044d3b0f6c5d123c9ffe2d87e531d097
#
_cell.length_a   1.000
_cell.length_b   1.000
_cell.length_c   1.000
_cell.angle_alpha   90.00
_cell.angle_beta   90.00
_cell.angle_gamma   90.00
#
_symmetry.space_group_name_H-M   'P 1'
#
loop_
_entity.id
_entity.type
_entity.pdbx_description
1 polymer ?
#
loop_
_entity_poly.entity_id
_entity_poly.type
_entity_poly.pdbx_seq_one_letter_code
_entity_poly.pdbx_strand_id
1 'polypeptide(L)'
;MMYPYITLPDETEIVHSQIVTESGKQKVIVNFERPTETGFDSARCEIPGNTWISVVGYSSEEIRRFEEFLQDNTENIIEKAKAKQKSYCDSNIKEEKINGVIYTIPKSEAYQHGIVAGNISTKIQYGLPKGSLVFTGNLDYRYHPAVNDDCVVPDVLVVHDRENLRDTYYCGISKFVVEIVSPATVLHDRRDKLKIYQEAGVDEYWIVSSMERSVEIYYLVAGRYVLQDCYILQDDPEEDYCNADQVIT
;
A
#
# COMPACT_ATOMS: atom_id res chain seq x y z
N MET A 1 0.61 4.50 -9.36
CA MET A 1 1.43 5.74 -9.32
C MET A 1 1.61 6.25 -10.72
N MET A 2 1.63 7.59 -10.90
CA MET A 2 1.87 8.25 -12.19
C MET A 2 3.25 8.92 -12.16
N TYR A 3 3.97 8.85 -13.27
CA TYR A 3 5.32 9.40 -13.41
C TYR A 3 5.32 10.49 -14.47
N PRO A 4 6.01 11.62 -14.26
CA PRO A 4 6.11 12.67 -15.24
C PRO A 4 6.87 12.17 -16.48
N TYR A 5 6.35 12.51 -17.66
CA TYR A 5 6.99 12.23 -18.93
C TYR A 5 7.51 13.51 -19.57
N ILE A 6 6.65 14.48 -19.82
CA ILE A 6 6.98 15.80 -20.39
C ILE A 6 5.86 16.79 -20.10
N THR A 7 6.21 18.08 -20.06
CA THR A 7 5.26 19.19 -20.07
C THR A 7 5.28 19.88 -21.44
N LEU A 8 4.13 20.04 -22.05
CA LEU A 8 3.98 20.71 -23.34
C LEU A 8 4.01 22.26 -23.16
N PRO A 9 4.21 23.04 -24.26
CA PRO A 9 4.26 24.50 -24.18
C PRO A 9 2.96 25.17 -23.70
N ASP A 10 1.83 24.48 -23.78
CA ASP A 10 0.52 24.93 -23.30
C ASP A 10 0.23 24.51 -21.85
N GLU A 11 1.28 24.18 -21.09
CA GLU A 11 1.23 23.69 -19.70
C GLU A 11 0.55 22.34 -19.52
N THR A 12 0.22 21.61 -20.59
CA THR A 12 -0.27 20.23 -20.47
C THR A 12 0.84 19.33 -19.96
N GLU A 13 0.67 18.75 -18.78
CA GLU A 13 1.54 17.72 -18.24
C GLU A 13 1.14 16.35 -18.78
N ILE A 14 2.10 15.61 -19.31
CA ILE A 14 1.93 14.24 -19.74
C ILE A 14 2.61 13.34 -18.71
N VAL A 15 1.82 12.46 -18.11
CA VAL A 15 2.30 11.51 -17.10
C VAL A 15 1.89 10.09 -17.49
N HIS A 16 2.64 9.07 -17.04
CA HIS A 16 2.36 7.68 -17.37
C HIS A 16 2.34 6.80 -16.12
N SER A 17 1.55 5.71 -16.15
CA SER A 17 1.55 4.69 -15.12
C SER A 17 2.76 3.76 -15.22
N GLN A 18 2.92 2.88 -14.25
CA GLN A 18 3.67 1.63 -14.42
C GLN A 18 2.99 0.72 -15.44
N ILE A 19 3.68 -0.37 -15.83
CA ILE A 19 3.04 -1.44 -16.61
C ILE A 19 1.90 -2.04 -15.79
N VAL A 20 0.73 -2.07 -16.38
CA VAL A 20 -0.46 -2.75 -15.84
C VAL A 20 -0.67 -4.01 -16.66
N THR A 21 -0.82 -5.17 -16.01
CA THR A 21 -1.13 -6.43 -16.69
C THR A 21 -2.59 -6.78 -16.44
N GLU A 22 -3.36 -6.83 -17.49
CA GLU A 22 -4.78 -7.21 -17.44
C GLU A 22 -5.07 -8.28 -18.49
N SER A 23 -5.63 -9.41 -18.07
CA SER A 23 -5.91 -10.57 -18.95
C SER A 23 -4.71 -11.03 -19.78
N GLY A 24 -3.50 -10.98 -19.19
CA GLY A 24 -2.25 -11.37 -19.85
C GLY A 24 -1.69 -10.36 -20.87
N LYS A 25 -2.32 -9.20 -21.03
CA LYS A 25 -1.83 -8.09 -21.86
C LYS A 25 -1.22 -7.00 -21.00
N GLN A 26 -0.04 -6.53 -21.38
CA GLN A 26 0.62 -5.40 -20.75
C GLN A 26 0.15 -4.09 -21.38
N LYS A 27 -0.18 -3.12 -20.54
CA LYS A 27 -0.61 -1.78 -20.94
C LYS A 27 -0.05 -0.71 -20.00
N VAL A 28 0.01 0.51 -20.49
CA VAL A 28 0.37 1.71 -19.72
C VAL A 28 -0.75 2.72 -19.87
N ILE A 29 -1.11 3.37 -18.79
CA ILE A 29 -2.07 4.47 -18.81
C ILE A 29 -1.28 5.78 -18.92
N VAL A 30 -1.65 6.61 -19.89
CA VAL A 30 -1.08 7.94 -20.08
C VAL A 30 -2.17 8.96 -19.78
N ASN A 31 -1.86 9.92 -18.92
CA ASN A 31 -2.73 11.06 -18.63
C ASN A 31 -2.13 12.34 -19.22
N PHE A 32 -3.00 13.17 -19.76
CA PHE A 32 -2.75 14.54 -20.19
C PHE A 32 -3.54 15.43 -19.25
N GLU A 33 -2.89 16.32 -18.52
CA GLU A 33 -3.52 17.17 -17.51
C GLU A 33 -3.05 18.60 -17.68
N ARG A 34 -4.00 19.52 -17.78
CA ARG A 34 -3.71 20.96 -17.89
C ARG A 34 -4.51 21.74 -16.86
N PRO A 35 -3.86 22.57 -16.02
CA PRO A 35 -4.56 23.42 -15.08
C PRO A 35 -5.42 24.46 -15.81
N THR A 36 -6.60 24.74 -15.27
CA THR A 36 -7.50 25.81 -15.70
C THR A 36 -7.88 26.69 -14.51
N GLU A 37 -8.51 27.83 -14.74
CA GLU A 37 -8.93 28.74 -13.66
C GLU A 37 -9.90 28.08 -12.66
N THR A 38 -10.62 27.04 -13.07
CA THR A 38 -11.67 26.39 -12.26
C THR A 38 -11.42 24.91 -11.98
N GLY A 39 -10.26 24.36 -12.41
CA GLY A 39 -9.96 22.93 -12.24
C GLY A 39 -8.88 22.46 -13.21
N PHE A 40 -9.13 21.31 -13.85
CA PHE A 40 -8.21 20.70 -14.80
C PHE A 40 -8.93 20.21 -16.04
N ASP A 41 -8.34 20.44 -17.23
CA ASP A 41 -8.62 19.60 -18.38
C ASP A 41 -7.88 18.28 -18.23
N SER A 42 -8.50 17.17 -18.52
CA SER A 42 -7.92 15.83 -18.33
C SER A 42 -8.30 14.88 -19.46
N ALA A 43 -7.32 14.19 -20.02
CA ALA A 43 -7.55 13.12 -20.97
C ALA A 43 -6.71 11.90 -20.58
N ARG A 44 -7.29 10.71 -20.66
CA ARG A 44 -6.68 9.47 -20.23
C ARG A 44 -6.74 8.44 -21.34
N CYS A 45 -5.57 7.90 -21.70
CA CYS A 45 -5.42 6.96 -22.82
C CYS A 45 -4.66 5.70 -22.39
N GLU A 46 -5.05 4.57 -22.92
CA GLU A 46 -4.38 3.28 -22.75
C GLU A 46 -3.48 3.00 -23.96
N ILE A 47 -2.22 2.67 -23.73
CA ILE A 47 -1.25 2.26 -24.75
C ILE A 47 -0.67 0.86 -24.44
N PRO A 48 -0.23 0.05 -25.44
CA PRO A 48 -0.43 0.28 -26.87
C PRO A 48 -1.89 0.12 -27.29
N GLY A 49 -2.27 0.76 -28.39
CA GLY A 49 -3.63 0.67 -28.95
C GLY A 49 -4.39 1.99 -28.91
N ASN A 50 -3.86 3.00 -28.22
CA ASN A 50 -4.37 4.38 -28.16
C ASN A 50 -5.88 4.45 -27.88
N THR A 51 -6.31 3.69 -26.85
CA THR A 51 -7.72 3.65 -26.46
C THR A 51 -7.99 4.71 -25.39
N TRP A 52 -8.82 5.70 -25.73
CA TRP A 52 -9.22 6.74 -24.79
C TRP A 52 -10.18 6.20 -23.74
N ILE A 53 -9.84 6.37 -22.47
CA ILE A 53 -10.66 5.97 -21.32
C ILE A 53 -11.59 7.10 -20.90
N SER A 54 -11.07 8.32 -20.91
CA SER A 54 -11.83 9.53 -20.57
C SER A 54 -11.21 10.77 -21.24
N VAL A 55 -12.04 11.74 -21.57
CA VAL A 55 -11.65 13.05 -22.10
C VAL A 55 -12.58 14.11 -21.51
N VAL A 56 -12.00 15.09 -20.82
CA VAL A 56 -12.71 16.22 -20.20
C VAL A 56 -11.94 17.50 -20.49
N GLY A 57 -12.60 18.51 -21.03
CA GLY A 57 -12.07 19.86 -21.27
C GLY A 57 -11.28 20.03 -22.57
N TYR A 58 -10.70 18.99 -23.15
CA TYR A 58 -9.95 19.07 -24.40
C TYR A 58 -10.82 18.99 -25.63
N SER A 59 -10.47 19.79 -26.65
CA SER A 59 -11.09 19.78 -27.97
C SER A 59 -10.69 18.56 -28.82
N SER A 60 -11.46 18.25 -29.84
CA SER A 60 -11.14 17.17 -30.78
C SER A 60 -9.80 17.41 -31.52
N GLU A 61 -9.41 18.64 -31.73
CA GLU A 61 -8.12 18.98 -32.37
C GLU A 61 -6.95 18.71 -31.42
N GLU A 62 -7.09 19.02 -30.13
CA GLU A 62 -6.09 18.71 -29.12
C GLU A 62 -5.93 17.19 -28.95
N ILE A 63 -7.04 16.46 -28.91
CA ILE A 63 -7.00 14.97 -28.85
C ILE A 63 -6.26 14.41 -30.05
N ARG A 64 -6.49 14.92 -31.27
CA ARG A 64 -5.73 14.47 -32.44
C ARG A 64 -4.22 14.72 -32.30
N ARG A 65 -3.82 15.85 -31.75
CA ARG A 65 -2.39 16.14 -31.47
C ARG A 65 -1.82 15.15 -30.43
N PHE A 66 -2.61 14.80 -29.44
CA PHE A 66 -2.20 13.78 -28.46
C PHE A 66 -2.09 12.38 -29.07
N GLU A 67 -2.95 12.04 -30.03
CA GLU A 67 -2.83 10.79 -30.78
C GLU A 67 -1.55 10.73 -31.63
N GLU A 68 -1.23 11.82 -32.32
CA GLU A 68 0.03 11.95 -33.06
C GLU A 68 1.24 11.84 -32.13
N PHE A 69 1.18 12.55 -30.98
CA PHE A 69 2.22 12.45 -29.96
C PHE A 69 2.37 11.02 -29.43
N LEU A 70 1.29 10.31 -29.14
CA LEU A 70 1.34 8.93 -28.66
C LEU A 70 1.87 7.98 -29.72
N GLN A 71 1.56 8.15 -31.01
CA GLN A 71 2.12 7.35 -32.09
C GLN A 71 3.65 7.40 -32.11
N ASP A 72 4.21 8.61 -31.92
CA ASP A 72 5.65 8.82 -31.95
C ASP A 72 6.36 8.38 -30.66
N ASN A 73 5.66 8.34 -29.54
CA ASN A 73 6.26 8.19 -28.21
C ASN A 73 5.86 6.91 -27.47
N THR A 74 4.95 6.08 -27.99
CA THR A 74 4.43 4.88 -27.32
C THR A 74 5.55 3.93 -26.87
N GLU A 75 6.52 3.62 -27.73
CA GLU A 75 7.63 2.73 -27.39
C GLU A 75 8.48 3.31 -26.24
N ASN A 76 8.81 4.60 -26.32
CA ASN A 76 9.62 5.29 -25.31
C ASN A 76 8.89 5.35 -23.95
N ILE A 77 7.57 5.65 -23.96
CA ILE A 77 6.76 5.66 -22.74
C ILE A 77 6.73 4.27 -22.09
N ILE A 78 6.54 3.22 -22.88
CA ILE A 78 6.56 1.82 -22.41
C ILE A 78 7.94 1.44 -21.86
N GLU A 79 9.04 1.83 -22.50
CA GLU A 79 10.38 1.60 -21.98
C GLU A 79 10.62 2.32 -20.64
N LYS A 80 10.20 3.58 -20.54
CA LYS A 80 10.28 4.33 -19.27
C LYS A 80 9.41 3.69 -18.19
N ALA A 81 8.21 3.23 -18.53
CA ALA A 81 7.34 2.51 -17.61
C ALA A 81 7.99 1.21 -17.09
N LYS A 82 8.64 0.43 -17.99
CA LYS A 82 9.42 -0.76 -17.62
C LYS A 82 10.62 -0.43 -16.74
N ALA A 83 11.38 0.62 -17.07
CA ALA A 83 12.53 1.05 -16.30
C ALA A 83 12.10 1.51 -14.88
N LYS A 84 10.99 2.24 -14.76
CA LYS A 84 10.42 2.64 -13.47
C LYS A 84 9.92 1.44 -12.68
N GLN A 85 9.26 0.49 -13.32
CA GLN A 85 8.84 -0.75 -12.68
C GLN A 85 10.04 -1.53 -12.14
N LYS A 86 11.13 -1.64 -12.89
CA LYS A 86 12.36 -2.32 -12.46
C LYS A 86 13.04 -1.61 -11.28
N SER A 87 13.16 -0.28 -11.30
CA SER A 87 13.75 0.50 -10.21
C SER A 87 12.86 0.53 -8.96
N TYR A 88 11.56 0.44 -9.13
CA TYR A 88 10.58 0.39 -8.04
C TYR A 88 10.53 -1.00 -7.40
N CYS A 89 10.68 -2.06 -8.19
CA CYS A 89 10.77 -3.45 -7.69
C CYS A 89 11.95 -3.69 -6.76
N ASP A 90 13.06 -2.95 -6.90
CA ASP A 90 14.27 -3.24 -6.13
C ASP A 90 14.31 -2.60 -4.72
N SER A 91 13.43 -1.65 -4.38
CA SER A 91 13.52 -0.97 -3.08
C SER A 91 12.20 -0.60 -2.36
N ASN A 92 11.07 -0.52 -3.06
CA ASN A 92 9.83 0.06 -2.52
C ASN A 92 8.60 -0.84 -2.60
N ILE A 93 8.79 -2.12 -2.79
CA ILE A 93 7.70 -3.10 -2.73
C ILE A 93 7.95 -4.08 -1.59
N LYS A 94 6.86 -4.57 -1.02
CA LYS A 94 6.83 -5.82 -0.27
C LYS A 94 6.11 -6.87 -1.13
N GLU A 95 6.62 -8.08 -1.10
CA GLU A 95 5.95 -9.23 -1.72
C GLU A 95 5.30 -10.05 -0.63
N GLU A 96 4.04 -10.39 -0.82
CA GLU A 96 3.31 -11.30 0.04
C GLU A 96 2.87 -12.51 -0.77
N LYS A 97 3.01 -13.70 -0.22
CA LYS A 97 2.57 -14.93 -0.86
C LYS A 97 1.39 -15.50 -0.10
N ILE A 98 0.23 -15.54 -0.75
CA ILE A 98 -1.03 -15.96 -0.13
C ILE A 98 -1.68 -17.01 -1.01
N ASN A 99 -1.90 -18.21 -0.47
CA ASN A 99 -2.43 -19.36 -1.21
C ASN A 99 -1.62 -19.68 -2.48
N GLY A 100 -0.29 -19.56 -2.40
CA GLY A 100 0.62 -19.78 -3.53
C GLY A 100 0.67 -18.65 -4.56
N VAL A 101 -0.12 -17.58 -4.41
CA VAL A 101 -0.14 -16.41 -5.30
C VAL A 101 0.73 -15.30 -4.71
N ILE A 102 1.62 -14.74 -5.53
CA ILE A 102 2.47 -13.60 -5.13
C ILE A 102 1.72 -12.29 -5.39
N TYR A 103 1.57 -11.52 -4.33
CA TYR A 103 1.03 -10.16 -4.35
C TYR A 103 2.16 -9.17 -4.18
N THR A 104 2.26 -8.25 -5.11
CA THR A 104 3.25 -7.16 -5.08
C THR A 104 2.56 -5.92 -4.53
N ILE A 105 2.91 -5.54 -3.31
CA ILE A 105 2.29 -4.43 -2.57
C ILE A 105 3.28 -3.27 -2.50
N PRO A 106 2.95 -2.07 -2.97
CA PRO A 106 3.78 -0.90 -2.76
C PRO A 106 3.99 -0.65 -1.27
N LYS A 107 5.23 -0.47 -0.82
CA LYS A 107 5.49 0.08 0.52
C LYS A 107 4.85 1.48 0.56
N SER A 108 4.17 1.79 1.66
CA SER A 108 3.57 3.13 1.80
C SER A 108 4.65 4.21 1.69
N GLU A 109 4.49 5.12 0.75
CA GLU A 109 5.37 6.29 0.59
C GLU A 109 5.02 7.42 1.55
N ALA A 110 3.88 7.34 2.22
CA ALA A 110 3.46 8.36 3.16
C ALA A 110 4.31 8.31 4.43
N TYR A 111 5.02 9.40 4.72
CA TYR A 111 5.82 9.50 5.94
C TYR A 111 4.99 9.27 7.22
N GLN A 112 3.70 9.60 7.19
CA GLN A 112 2.75 9.35 8.29
C GLN A 112 2.70 7.86 8.66
N HIS A 113 2.69 6.97 7.67
CA HIS A 113 2.71 5.52 7.91
C HIS A 113 3.93 5.11 8.75
N GLY A 114 5.11 5.60 8.37
CA GLY A 114 6.36 5.33 9.11
C GLY A 114 6.35 5.90 10.53
N ILE A 115 5.80 7.12 10.72
CA ILE A 115 5.66 7.74 12.05
C ILE A 115 4.71 6.90 12.92
N VAL A 116 3.55 6.51 12.40
CA VAL A 116 2.56 5.70 13.15
C VAL A 116 3.16 4.35 13.51
N ALA A 117 3.81 3.64 12.57
CA ALA A 117 4.48 2.36 12.86
C ALA A 117 5.57 2.51 13.93
N GLY A 118 6.39 3.56 13.85
CA GLY A 118 7.44 3.87 14.82
C GLY A 118 6.90 4.16 16.21
N ASN A 119 5.86 4.97 16.32
CA ASN A 119 5.22 5.31 17.59
C ASN A 119 4.58 4.07 18.25
N ILE A 120 3.81 3.30 17.48
CA ILE A 120 3.19 2.05 17.96
C ILE A 120 4.27 1.07 18.43
N SER A 121 5.30 0.79 17.62
CA SER A 121 6.35 -0.16 17.94
C SER A 121 7.12 0.26 19.20
N THR A 122 7.40 1.56 19.36
CA THR A 122 8.10 2.10 20.53
C THR A 122 7.28 1.91 21.81
N LYS A 123 5.99 2.30 21.78
CA LYS A 123 5.09 2.14 22.95
C LYS A 123 4.91 0.68 23.34
N ILE A 124 4.70 -0.20 22.36
CA ILE A 124 4.54 -1.64 22.60
C ILE A 124 5.83 -2.22 23.21
N GLN A 125 7.00 -1.87 22.68
CA GLN A 125 8.28 -2.41 23.17
C GLN A 125 8.49 -2.15 24.65
N TYR A 126 8.04 -1.03 25.21
CA TYR A 126 8.15 -0.73 26.63
C TYR A 126 7.23 -1.59 27.52
N GLY A 127 6.09 -2.05 27.00
CA GLY A 127 5.12 -2.88 27.72
C GLY A 127 5.35 -4.38 27.61
N LEU A 128 6.22 -4.82 26.69
CA LEU A 128 6.43 -6.23 26.41
C LEU A 128 7.29 -6.96 27.45
N PRO A 129 7.05 -8.26 27.65
CA PRO A 129 7.92 -9.11 28.45
C PRO A 129 9.37 -9.05 27.94
N LYS A 130 10.33 -9.12 28.90
CA LYS A 130 11.75 -9.12 28.56
C LYS A 130 12.07 -10.28 27.59
N GLY A 131 12.75 -9.92 26.50
CA GLY A 131 13.13 -10.88 25.47
C GLY A 131 12.24 -10.86 24.23
N SER A 132 11.10 -10.19 24.27
CA SER A 132 10.28 -9.94 23.09
C SER A 132 10.95 -8.96 22.12
N LEU A 133 10.66 -9.11 20.83
CA LEU A 133 11.14 -8.23 19.77
C LEU A 133 9.94 -7.64 19.02
N VAL A 134 10.10 -6.39 18.58
CA VAL A 134 9.12 -5.73 17.70
C VAL A 134 9.80 -5.45 16.37
N PHE A 135 9.17 -5.85 15.28
CA PHE A 135 9.62 -5.62 13.91
C PHE A 135 8.65 -4.68 13.20
N THR A 136 9.19 -3.84 12.33
CA THR A 136 8.39 -2.88 11.53
C THR A 136 8.64 -3.10 10.03
N GLY A 137 7.66 -3.69 9.33
CA GLY A 137 7.56 -3.69 7.86
C GLY A 137 8.64 -4.40 7.05
N ASN A 138 9.54 -5.19 7.65
CA ASN A 138 10.68 -5.82 6.97
C ASN A 138 11.01 -7.25 7.43
N LEU A 139 10.03 -7.92 8.02
CA LEU A 139 10.16 -9.33 8.37
C LEU A 139 8.97 -10.10 7.79
N ASP A 140 9.26 -11.12 7.00
CA ASP A 140 8.23 -12.02 6.49
C ASP A 140 7.62 -12.80 7.66
N TYR A 141 6.30 -12.83 7.75
CA TYR A 141 5.57 -13.68 8.67
C TYR A 141 4.99 -14.88 7.90
N ARG A 142 5.57 -16.07 8.11
CA ARG A 142 5.10 -17.34 7.55
C ARG A 142 4.04 -17.93 8.47
N TYR A 143 2.78 -17.75 8.10
CA TYR A 143 1.65 -18.06 8.95
C TYR A 143 1.22 -19.55 8.94
N HIS A 144 1.68 -20.35 7.94
CA HIS A 144 1.47 -21.80 7.86
C HIS A 144 2.73 -22.57 7.52
N PRO A 145 3.82 -22.43 8.28
CA PRO A 145 5.15 -22.95 7.91
C PRO A 145 5.22 -24.48 7.77
N ALA A 146 4.29 -25.21 8.37
CA ALA A 146 4.22 -26.67 8.24
C ALA A 146 3.54 -27.13 6.94
N VAL A 147 2.87 -26.23 6.22
CA VAL A 147 2.06 -26.56 5.03
C VAL A 147 2.71 -25.99 3.75
N ASN A 148 3.17 -24.77 3.79
CA ASN A 148 3.69 -24.03 2.64
C ASN A 148 4.65 -22.92 3.07
N ASP A 149 5.14 -22.15 2.08
CA ASP A 149 5.99 -20.98 2.26
C ASP A 149 5.22 -19.64 2.11
N ASP A 150 3.90 -19.70 2.25
CA ASP A 150 3.07 -18.49 2.21
C ASP A 150 3.45 -17.52 3.34
N CYS A 151 3.53 -16.25 3.03
CA CYS A 151 3.96 -15.20 3.94
C CYS A 151 3.28 -13.87 3.68
N VAL A 152 3.14 -13.09 4.75
CA VAL A 152 2.75 -11.67 4.70
C VAL A 152 3.82 -10.84 5.39
N VAL A 153 3.83 -9.53 5.15
CA VAL A 153 4.78 -8.60 5.78
C VAL A 153 4.00 -7.59 6.61
N PRO A 154 3.79 -7.86 7.91
CA PRO A 154 3.07 -6.94 8.80
C PRO A 154 3.77 -5.60 8.97
N ASP A 155 3.02 -4.53 9.15
CA ASP A 155 3.59 -3.22 9.45
C ASP A 155 4.21 -3.17 10.85
N VAL A 156 3.58 -3.86 11.84
CA VAL A 156 4.22 -4.14 13.14
C VAL A 156 3.96 -5.60 13.52
N LEU A 157 5.02 -6.31 13.89
CA LEU A 157 4.98 -7.71 14.30
C LEU A 157 5.70 -7.90 15.64
N VAL A 158 5.05 -8.55 16.60
CA VAL A 158 5.66 -8.91 17.89
C VAL A 158 6.07 -10.37 17.91
N VAL A 159 7.33 -10.63 18.21
CA VAL A 159 7.92 -11.95 18.33
C VAL A 159 8.30 -12.21 19.79
N HIS A 160 7.76 -13.28 20.39
CA HIS A 160 8.09 -13.71 21.75
C HIS A 160 9.03 -14.94 21.78
N ASP A 161 8.86 -15.85 20.84
CA ASP A 161 9.57 -17.12 20.71
C ASP A 161 10.67 -17.03 19.66
N ARG A 162 11.83 -16.55 20.08
CA ARG A 162 12.99 -16.32 19.19
C ARG A 162 13.49 -17.58 18.48
N GLU A 163 13.19 -18.75 18.98
CA GLU A 163 13.51 -20.04 18.36
C GLU A 163 12.83 -20.22 17.00
N ASN A 164 11.72 -19.53 16.75
CA ASN A 164 11.02 -19.51 15.47
C ASN A 164 11.38 -18.34 14.56
N LEU A 165 12.32 -17.47 15.01
CA LEU A 165 12.86 -16.39 14.20
C LEU A 165 14.02 -16.92 13.34
N ARG A 166 14.05 -16.52 12.07
CA ARG A 166 15.10 -16.79 11.10
C ARG A 166 15.63 -15.45 10.55
N ASP A 167 16.71 -15.50 9.76
CA ASP A 167 17.36 -14.28 9.25
C ASP A 167 16.40 -13.35 8.51
N THR A 168 15.43 -13.90 7.76
CA THR A 168 14.53 -13.11 6.91
C THR A 168 13.05 -13.29 7.24
N TYR A 169 12.69 -14.25 8.09
CA TYR A 169 11.29 -14.55 8.39
C TYR A 169 11.07 -15.04 9.82
N TYR A 170 9.83 -14.90 10.26
CA TYR A 170 9.30 -15.49 11.48
C TYR A 170 8.26 -16.55 11.14
N CYS A 171 8.29 -17.70 11.84
CA CYS A 171 7.40 -18.82 11.59
C CYS A 171 6.74 -19.39 12.87
N GLY A 172 6.73 -18.61 13.95
CA GLY A 172 5.97 -18.93 15.16
C GLY A 172 4.56 -18.34 15.15
N ILE A 173 3.89 -18.35 16.29
CA ILE A 173 2.58 -17.70 16.46
C ILE A 173 2.81 -16.34 17.11
N SER A 174 2.60 -15.27 16.36
CA SER A 174 2.65 -13.92 16.92
C SER A 174 1.49 -13.69 17.87
N LYS A 175 1.74 -12.97 18.96
CA LYS A 175 0.69 -12.57 19.90
C LYS A 175 0.02 -11.28 19.49
N PHE A 176 0.70 -10.45 18.68
CA PHE A 176 0.23 -9.13 18.34
C PHE A 176 0.73 -8.70 16.97
N VAL A 177 -0.17 -8.24 16.14
CA VAL A 177 0.10 -7.72 14.78
C VAL A 177 -0.66 -6.42 14.55
N VAL A 178 -0.04 -5.47 13.87
CA VAL A 178 -0.67 -4.23 13.42
C VAL A 178 -0.48 -4.04 11.93
N GLU A 179 -1.54 -3.66 11.25
CA GLU A 179 -1.52 -3.14 9.87
C GLU A 179 -1.98 -1.68 9.86
N ILE A 180 -1.22 -0.84 9.17
CA ILE A 180 -1.53 0.58 9.00
C ILE A 180 -2.06 0.75 7.59
N VAL A 181 -3.38 0.86 7.48
CA VAL A 181 -4.06 0.81 6.19
C VAL A 181 -3.86 2.09 5.38
N SER A 182 -3.73 1.88 4.08
CA SER A 182 -3.76 2.92 3.06
C SER A 182 -4.96 2.70 2.13
N PRO A 183 -5.37 3.67 1.30
CA PRO A 183 -6.42 3.45 0.31
C PRO A 183 -6.15 2.28 -0.64
N ALA A 184 -4.87 1.95 -0.87
CA ALA A 184 -4.47 0.85 -1.73
C ALA A 184 -4.58 -0.53 -1.06
N THR A 185 -4.42 -0.61 0.27
CA THR A 185 -4.34 -1.87 1.02
C THR A 185 -5.57 -2.17 1.88
N VAL A 186 -6.44 -1.19 2.12
CA VAL A 186 -7.54 -1.28 3.09
C VAL A 186 -8.43 -2.51 2.94
N LEU A 187 -8.76 -2.91 1.72
CA LEU A 187 -9.58 -4.12 1.48
C LEU A 187 -8.80 -5.40 1.76
N HIS A 188 -7.50 -5.41 1.41
CA HIS A 188 -6.61 -6.52 1.66
C HIS A 188 -6.41 -6.75 3.16
N ASP A 189 -6.13 -5.69 3.90
CA ASP A 189 -5.90 -5.75 5.35
C ASP A 189 -7.18 -6.12 6.12
N ARG A 190 -8.34 -5.52 5.77
CA ARG A 190 -9.62 -5.77 6.43
C ARG A 190 -10.30 -7.10 6.07
N ARG A 191 -9.88 -7.76 4.99
CA ARG A 191 -10.49 -9.02 4.54
C ARG A 191 -9.50 -10.17 4.52
N ASP A 192 -8.45 -10.04 3.72
CA ASP A 192 -7.54 -11.17 3.47
C ASP A 192 -6.60 -11.38 4.64
N LYS A 193 -5.93 -10.34 5.14
CA LYS A 193 -5.03 -10.44 6.30
C LYS A 193 -5.77 -10.71 7.61
N LEU A 194 -6.97 -10.15 7.81
CA LEU A 194 -7.79 -10.47 8.96
C LEU A 194 -8.06 -11.99 9.04
N LYS A 195 -8.38 -12.62 7.91
CA LYS A 195 -8.56 -14.06 7.84
C LYS A 195 -7.25 -14.82 8.08
N ILE A 196 -6.15 -14.38 7.46
CA ILE A 196 -4.82 -14.99 7.60
C ILE A 196 -4.38 -14.99 9.07
N TYR A 197 -4.43 -13.84 9.74
CA TYR A 197 -4.01 -13.74 11.15
C TYR A 197 -4.92 -14.51 12.09
N GLN A 198 -6.23 -14.56 11.79
CA GLN A 198 -7.16 -15.43 12.53
C GLN A 198 -6.78 -16.91 12.42
N GLU A 199 -6.52 -17.41 11.20
CA GLU A 199 -6.14 -18.80 10.94
C GLU A 199 -4.75 -19.13 11.50
N ALA A 200 -3.83 -18.16 11.50
CA ALA A 200 -2.51 -18.28 12.11
C ALA A 200 -2.54 -18.32 13.65
N GLY A 201 -3.66 -17.97 14.26
CA GLY A 201 -3.80 -17.96 15.72
C GLY A 201 -3.18 -16.73 16.39
N VAL A 202 -3.08 -15.60 15.69
CA VAL A 202 -2.63 -14.32 16.26
C VAL A 202 -3.65 -13.86 17.28
N ASP A 203 -3.24 -13.65 18.55
CA ASP A 203 -4.18 -13.35 19.63
C ASP A 203 -4.85 -11.98 19.48
N GLU A 204 -4.09 -10.97 19.02
CA GLU A 204 -4.56 -9.59 18.90
C GLU A 204 -4.11 -8.98 17.56
N TYR A 205 -5.04 -8.39 16.82
CA TYR A 205 -4.83 -7.74 15.54
C TYR A 205 -5.41 -6.34 15.51
N TRP A 206 -4.59 -5.35 15.20
CA TRP A 206 -5.01 -3.97 15.05
C TRP A 206 -4.99 -3.53 13.60
N ILE A 207 -6.05 -2.83 13.20
CA ILE A 207 -6.12 -2.08 11.94
C ILE A 207 -6.12 -0.60 12.27
N VAL A 208 -5.08 0.09 11.84
CA VAL A 208 -4.87 1.52 12.10
C VAL A 208 -5.04 2.31 10.83
N SER A 209 -5.98 3.26 10.80
CA SER A 209 -6.21 4.17 9.68
C SER A 209 -5.79 5.58 10.05
N SER A 210 -4.69 6.05 9.48
CA SER A 210 -4.25 7.45 9.66
C SER A 210 -5.20 8.44 8.97
N MET A 211 -5.87 8.03 7.89
CA MET A 211 -6.85 8.87 7.18
C MET A 211 -8.17 9.02 7.94
N GLU A 212 -8.69 7.91 8.44
CA GLU A 212 -9.93 7.87 9.23
C GLU A 212 -9.67 8.23 10.70
N ARG A 213 -8.38 8.36 11.08
CA ARG A 213 -7.94 8.60 12.45
C ARG A 213 -8.57 7.59 13.41
N SER A 214 -8.54 6.30 13.02
CA SER A 214 -9.22 5.23 13.75
C SER A 214 -8.29 4.06 14.02
N VAL A 215 -8.60 3.33 15.09
CA VAL A 215 -7.96 2.05 15.43
C VAL A 215 -9.07 1.04 15.69
N GLU A 216 -9.07 -0.05 14.93
CA GLU A 216 -9.93 -1.22 15.15
C GLU A 216 -9.09 -2.29 15.84
N ILE A 217 -9.58 -2.83 16.95
CA ILE A 217 -8.89 -3.84 17.76
C ILE A 217 -9.68 -5.14 17.72
N TYR A 218 -9.06 -6.18 17.20
CA TYR A 218 -9.62 -7.53 17.11
C TYR A 218 -8.90 -8.46 18.05
N TYR A 219 -9.65 -9.22 18.86
CA TYR A 219 -9.14 -10.30 19.68
C TYR A 219 -9.60 -11.66 19.15
N LEU A 220 -8.71 -12.65 19.23
CA LEU A 220 -9.02 -14.03 18.87
C LEU A 220 -9.77 -14.72 20.00
N VAL A 221 -11.07 -14.92 19.82
CA VAL A 221 -11.95 -15.59 20.79
C VAL A 221 -12.51 -16.87 20.18
N ALA A 222 -12.21 -17.99 20.78
CA ALA A 222 -12.64 -19.30 20.29
C ALA A 222 -12.32 -19.55 18.80
N GLY A 223 -11.13 -19.11 18.34
CA GLY A 223 -10.67 -19.29 16.96
C GLY A 223 -11.27 -18.31 15.94
N ARG A 224 -11.94 -17.25 16.40
CA ARG A 224 -12.48 -16.20 15.52
C ARG A 224 -12.15 -14.82 16.06
N TYR A 225 -11.85 -13.90 15.15
CA TYR A 225 -11.71 -12.51 15.53
C TYR A 225 -13.05 -11.87 15.87
N VAL A 226 -13.05 -11.19 17.00
CA VAL A 226 -14.14 -10.35 17.45
C VAL A 226 -13.61 -8.92 17.53
N LEU A 227 -14.28 -7.98 16.88
CA LEU A 227 -13.99 -6.56 17.06
C LEU A 227 -14.33 -6.19 18.50
N GLN A 228 -13.31 -5.92 19.30
CA GLN A 228 -13.46 -5.63 20.73
C GLN A 228 -13.67 -4.13 20.95
N ASP A 229 -12.84 -3.32 20.28
CA ASP A 229 -12.85 -1.87 20.41
C ASP A 229 -12.64 -1.21 19.05
N CYS A 230 -13.21 -0.01 18.90
CA CYS A 230 -12.96 0.88 17.78
C CYS A 230 -12.83 2.30 18.32
N TYR A 231 -11.63 2.85 18.22
CA TYR A 231 -11.34 4.23 18.63
C TYR A 231 -11.31 5.13 17.40
N ILE A 232 -12.00 6.27 17.48
CA ILE A 232 -12.00 7.30 16.46
C ILE A 232 -11.56 8.59 17.13
N LEU A 233 -10.46 9.17 16.69
CA LEU A 233 -10.00 10.45 17.17
C LEU A 233 -10.93 11.55 16.62
N GLN A 234 -11.64 12.24 17.52
CA GLN A 234 -12.46 13.40 17.15
C GLN A 234 -11.56 14.60 16.88
N ASP A 235 -11.94 15.45 15.92
CA ASP A 235 -11.21 16.69 15.66
C ASP A 235 -11.28 17.61 16.87
N ASP A 236 -10.13 17.84 17.51
CA ASP A 236 -9.96 18.98 18.39
C ASP A 236 -9.38 20.13 17.56
N PRO A 237 -10.11 21.25 17.40
CA PRO A 237 -9.64 22.35 16.56
C PRO A 237 -8.39 23.08 17.09
N GLU A 238 -7.91 22.74 18.30
CA GLU A 238 -6.73 23.34 18.91
C GLU A 238 -5.49 22.42 18.94
N GLU A 239 -5.59 21.17 18.49
CA GLU A 239 -4.43 20.26 18.48
C GLU A 239 -3.78 20.13 17.10
N ASP A 240 -2.48 20.42 17.09
CA ASP A 240 -1.58 20.27 15.94
C ASP A 240 -1.50 18.80 15.50
N TYR A 241 -1.61 18.52 14.22
CA TYR A 241 -1.77 17.22 13.55
C TYR A 241 -0.68 16.14 13.83
N CYS A 242 0.21 16.37 14.77
CA CYS A 242 1.35 15.48 15.04
C CYS A 242 1.17 14.52 16.23
N ASN A 243 0.04 14.56 16.95
CA ASN A 243 -0.14 13.75 18.15
C ASN A 243 -0.95 12.47 17.90
N ALA A 244 -0.36 11.51 17.16
CA ALA A 244 -0.78 10.10 17.22
C ALA A 244 -0.64 9.50 18.65
N ASP A 245 -0.10 10.28 19.60
CA ASP A 245 0.15 9.87 20.97
C ASP A 245 -1.12 9.72 21.82
N GLN A 246 -2.24 10.31 21.42
CA GLN A 246 -3.49 10.25 22.20
C GLN A 246 -4.33 8.99 21.95
N VAL A 247 -4.11 8.30 20.84
CA VAL A 247 -4.88 7.07 20.52
C VAL A 247 -4.37 5.84 21.28
N ILE A 248 -3.19 5.92 21.90
CA ILE A 248 -2.49 4.77 22.50
C ILE A 248 -2.16 5.05 24.00
N THR A 249 -2.90 5.89 24.67
CA THR A 249 -2.84 6.00 26.13
C THR A 249 -3.87 5.10 26.75
#